data_6462efb99dad53687b45c9e9940403d2
#
_entry.id   6462efb99dad53687b45c9e9940403d2
#
_cell.length_a   1.000
_cell.length_b   1.000
_cell.length_c   1.000
_cell.angle_alpha   90.00
_cell.angle_beta   90.00
_cell.angle_gamma   90.00
#
_symmetry.space_group_name_H-M   'P 1'
#
loop_
_entity.id
_entity.type
_entity.pdbx_description
1 polymer ?
#
loop_
_entity_poly.entity_id
_entity_poly.type
_entity_poly.pdbx_seq_one_letter_code
_entity_poly.pdbx_strand_id
1 'polypeptide(L)'
;MSNELRIFPPEVHSPHKTTLKAVLSTAAGREFHQYMDIESTGNVDIDKDDLADAWCIFFIHKMMETGGEFSVTGPGRLSRSLLVNLDRYAEAWNRWMPNVFHRVTIHAAERDDSAVPQRDEAISCFSGGLDACFTAYRHRKGLAGPQTLNLTACVMFQGADIAENNQEHFDKAFSKARELLEDIGICQFYRIRTNFRNMGMDYEMTYHTMLMGGMRVFTSRFGYFMAGSEGSYDSFSYPWASNPCLLYTSDAA
;
A
#
# COMPACT_ATOMS: atom_id res chain seq x y z
N MET A 1 8.55 -28.05 2.97
CA MET A 1 7.77 -26.90 3.46
C MET A 1 7.14 -26.22 2.27
N SER A 2 5.95 -25.64 2.41
CA SER A 2 5.28 -24.84 1.38
C SER A 2 5.54 -23.36 1.64
N ASN A 3 5.36 -22.48 0.63
CA ASN A 3 5.38 -21.06 0.89
C ASN A 3 4.08 -20.65 1.60
N GLU A 4 4.17 -19.76 2.59
CA GLU A 4 3.03 -19.30 3.39
C GLU A 4 3.15 -17.82 3.70
N LEU A 5 2.06 -17.07 3.52
CA LEU A 5 1.86 -15.75 4.11
C LEU A 5 0.95 -15.90 5.32
N ARG A 6 1.50 -15.71 6.51
CA ARG A 6 0.76 -15.73 7.77
C ARG A 6 0.49 -14.32 8.26
N ILE A 7 -0.79 -14.00 8.42
CA ILE A 7 -1.28 -12.71 8.91
C ILE A 7 -1.67 -12.86 10.38
N PHE A 8 -1.28 -11.91 11.21
CA PHE A 8 -1.64 -11.89 12.63
C PHE A 8 -2.82 -10.95 12.89
N PRO A 9 -3.61 -11.20 13.93
CA PRO A 9 -4.64 -10.27 14.36
C PRO A 9 -4.05 -8.89 14.68
N PRO A 10 -4.78 -7.78 14.39
CA PRO A 10 -4.34 -6.43 14.75
C PRO A 10 -4.11 -6.29 16.25
N GLU A 11 -3.00 -5.67 16.64
CA GLU A 11 -2.68 -5.27 18.00
C GLU A 11 -3.14 -3.83 18.22
N VAL A 12 -4.33 -3.65 18.78
CA VAL A 12 -4.91 -2.33 19.05
C VAL A 12 -4.36 -1.79 20.38
N HIS A 13 -3.59 -0.71 20.33
CA HIS A 13 -2.99 -0.08 21.52
C HIS A 13 -3.85 1.05 22.08
N SER A 14 -4.54 1.76 21.17
CA SER A 14 -5.50 2.83 21.49
C SER A 14 -6.42 3.07 20.28
N PRO A 15 -7.47 3.90 20.40
CA PRO A 15 -8.27 4.30 19.24
C PRO A 15 -7.45 4.94 18.11
N HIS A 16 -6.28 5.50 18.42
CA HIS A 16 -5.42 6.23 17.50
C HIS A 16 -4.18 5.44 17.06
N LYS A 17 -3.99 4.19 17.56
CA LYS A 17 -2.78 3.42 17.30
C LYS A 17 -3.04 1.93 17.21
N THR A 18 -2.60 1.32 16.11
CA THR A 18 -2.71 -0.12 15.86
C THR A 18 -1.43 -0.62 15.19
N THR A 19 -0.96 -1.80 15.58
CA THR A 19 0.13 -2.52 14.91
C THR A 19 -0.44 -3.71 14.14
N LEU A 20 -0.06 -3.83 12.87
CA LEU A 20 -0.33 -4.98 12.02
C LEU A 20 0.97 -5.74 11.79
N LYS A 21 0.91 -7.08 11.76
CA LYS A 21 2.05 -7.96 11.56
C LYS A 21 1.73 -9.09 10.59
N ALA A 22 2.71 -9.46 9.77
CA ALA A 22 2.65 -10.66 8.94
C ALA A 22 4.03 -11.24 8.73
N VAL A 23 4.07 -12.52 8.40
CA VAL A 23 5.30 -13.26 8.09
C VAL A 23 5.11 -13.99 6.77
N LEU A 24 6.03 -13.78 5.84
CA LEU A 24 6.13 -14.56 4.63
C LEU A 24 7.24 -15.62 4.84
N SER A 25 6.86 -16.89 4.84
CA SER A 25 7.78 -18.03 4.91
C SER A 25 7.90 -18.68 3.55
N THR A 26 9.12 -19.01 3.13
CA THR A 26 9.38 -19.68 1.86
C THR A 26 9.68 -21.16 2.06
N ALA A 27 9.45 -21.97 1.03
CA ALA A 27 9.78 -23.40 1.04
C ALA A 27 11.28 -23.67 1.31
N ALA A 28 12.14 -22.70 1.01
CA ALA A 28 13.57 -22.73 1.32
C ALA A 28 13.91 -22.41 2.79
N GLY A 29 12.90 -22.19 3.64
CA GLY A 29 13.07 -21.90 5.07
C GLY A 29 13.47 -20.47 5.40
N ARG A 30 13.35 -19.53 4.46
CA ARG A 30 13.54 -18.10 4.74
C ARG A 30 12.23 -17.50 5.26
N GLU A 31 12.34 -16.57 6.23
CA GLU A 31 11.21 -15.84 6.78
C GLU A 31 11.43 -14.34 6.67
N PHE A 32 10.36 -13.62 6.31
CA PHE A 32 10.31 -12.17 6.21
C PHE A 32 9.23 -11.63 7.15
N HIS A 33 9.66 -11.19 8.33
CA HIS A 33 8.79 -10.62 9.35
C HIS A 33 8.55 -9.14 9.05
N GLN A 34 7.31 -8.77 8.81
CA GLN A 34 6.94 -7.41 8.46
C GLN A 34 5.90 -6.84 9.43
N TYR A 35 5.94 -5.52 9.62
CA TYR A 35 4.96 -4.82 10.42
C TYR A 35 4.55 -3.49 9.78
N MET A 36 3.38 -3.00 10.18
CA MET A 36 2.90 -1.65 9.97
C MET A 36 2.39 -1.10 11.31
N ASP A 37 3.12 -0.15 11.89
CA ASP A 37 2.64 0.64 13.03
C ASP A 37 1.88 1.83 12.49
N ILE A 38 0.58 1.87 12.75
CA ILE A 38 -0.35 2.87 12.22
C ILE A 38 -0.77 3.78 13.34
N GLU A 39 -0.60 5.09 13.15
CA GLU A 39 -1.09 6.13 14.04
C GLU A 39 -1.88 7.17 13.26
N SER A 40 -2.89 7.78 13.89
CA SER A 40 -3.77 8.77 13.27
C SER A 40 -4.11 9.90 14.24
N THR A 41 -4.41 11.09 13.70
CA THR A 41 -5.04 12.19 14.45
C THR A 41 -6.49 11.91 14.80
N GLY A 42 -7.15 10.99 14.08
CA GLY A 42 -8.48 10.45 14.36
C GLY A 42 -8.41 8.98 14.79
N ASN A 43 -9.51 8.27 14.68
CA ASN A 43 -9.54 6.83 14.95
C ASN A 43 -8.86 6.04 13.84
N VAL A 44 -8.14 4.99 14.22
CA VAL A 44 -7.64 3.96 13.31
C VAL A 44 -8.68 2.85 13.27
N ASP A 45 -9.50 2.87 12.23
CA ASP A 45 -10.54 1.86 12.00
C ASP A 45 -10.08 0.94 10.86
N ILE A 46 -9.77 -0.31 11.21
CA ILE A 46 -9.25 -1.32 10.30
C ILE A 46 -10.23 -2.48 10.23
N ASP A 47 -10.76 -2.75 9.03
CA ASP A 47 -11.53 -3.95 8.81
C ASP A 47 -10.59 -5.16 8.72
N LYS A 48 -10.87 -6.18 9.55
CA LYS A 48 -10.07 -7.41 9.53
C LYS A 48 -10.20 -8.16 8.21
N ASP A 49 -11.33 -8.03 7.51
CA ASP A 49 -11.56 -8.67 6.22
C ASP A 49 -10.62 -8.11 5.12
N ASP A 50 -10.14 -6.88 5.25
CA ASP A 50 -9.22 -6.25 4.28
C ASP A 50 -7.74 -6.62 4.49
N LEU A 51 -7.39 -7.28 5.59
CA LEU A 51 -5.98 -7.58 5.91
C LEU A 51 -5.32 -8.52 4.91
N ALA A 52 -6.06 -9.48 4.35
CA ALA A 52 -5.49 -10.38 3.33
C ALA A 52 -5.16 -9.60 2.05
N ASP A 53 -6.03 -8.69 1.62
CA ASP A 53 -5.78 -7.81 0.49
C ASP A 53 -4.52 -6.96 0.70
N ALA A 54 -4.47 -6.27 1.84
CA ALA A 54 -3.37 -5.38 2.19
C ALA A 54 -2.01 -6.10 2.20
N TRP A 55 -1.93 -7.24 2.87
CA TRP A 55 -0.68 -7.98 2.99
C TRP A 55 -0.30 -8.73 1.70
N CYS A 56 -1.25 -9.19 0.88
CA CYS A 56 -0.94 -9.75 -0.43
C CYS A 56 -0.34 -8.70 -1.37
N ILE A 57 -0.89 -7.47 -1.40
CA ILE A 57 -0.29 -6.35 -2.16
C ILE A 57 1.11 -6.05 -1.63
N PHE A 58 1.25 -5.92 -0.31
CA PHE A 58 2.53 -5.56 0.33
C PHE A 58 3.66 -6.56 0.03
N PHE A 59 3.35 -7.86 -0.02
CA PHE A 59 4.34 -8.92 -0.24
C PHE A 59 4.47 -9.39 -1.69
N ILE A 60 3.66 -8.91 -2.63
CA ILE A 60 3.59 -9.49 -3.99
C ILE A 60 4.95 -9.59 -4.69
N HIS A 61 5.80 -8.56 -4.57
CA HIS A 61 7.13 -8.61 -5.17
C HIS A 61 8.04 -9.68 -4.55
N LYS A 62 7.99 -9.84 -3.22
CA LYS A 62 8.76 -10.90 -2.54
C LYS A 62 8.23 -12.28 -2.87
N MET A 63 6.92 -12.44 -3.05
CA MET A 63 6.34 -13.67 -3.57
C MET A 63 6.84 -13.96 -5.00
N MET A 64 6.82 -12.94 -5.88
CA MET A 64 7.32 -13.07 -7.26
C MET A 64 8.82 -13.38 -7.35
N GLU A 65 9.66 -12.80 -6.47
CA GLU A 65 11.08 -13.17 -6.39
C GLU A 65 11.26 -14.65 -5.97
N THR A 66 10.34 -15.17 -5.15
CA THR A 66 10.38 -16.57 -4.69
C THR A 66 9.80 -17.52 -5.72
N GLY A 67 8.69 -17.12 -6.38
CA GLY A 67 7.93 -17.97 -7.31
C GLY A 67 7.11 -19.08 -6.64
N GLY A 68 6.26 -19.73 -7.43
CA GLY A 68 5.49 -20.89 -6.99
C GLY A 68 4.15 -20.54 -6.34
N GLU A 69 3.69 -21.45 -5.47
CA GLU A 69 2.38 -21.35 -4.82
C GLU A 69 2.51 -20.88 -3.38
N PHE A 70 1.60 -20.00 -2.96
CA PHE A 70 1.53 -19.45 -1.61
C PHE A 70 0.17 -19.70 -0.99
N SER A 71 0.14 -20.18 0.26
CA SER A 71 -1.06 -20.20 1.07
C SER A 71 -1.12 -18.94 1.95
N VAL A 72 -2.29 -18.31 2.05
CA VAL A 72 -2.54 -17.17 2.93
C VAL A 72 -3.36 -17.65 4.12
N THR A 73 -2.84 -17.41 5.33
CA THR A 73 -3.46 -17.85 6.59
C THR A 73 -3.60 -16.69 7.57
N GLY A 74 -4.55 -16.79 8.50
CA GLY A 74 -4.84 -15.76 9.50
C GLY A 74 -6.12 -14.98 9.19
N PRO A 75 -6.31 -13.79 9.80
CA PRO A 75 -7.49 -12.97 9.58
C PRO A 75 -7.51 -12.34 8.19
N GLY A 76 -8.71 -12.14 7.67
CA GLY A 76 -8.96 -11.54 6.37
C GLY A 76 -9.28 -12.56 5.29
N ARG A 77 -9.91 -12.06 4.24
CA ARG A 77 -10.24 -12.83 3.04
C ARG A 77 -9.82 -12.04 1.80
N LEU A 78 -9.20 -12.70 0.85
CA LEU A 78 -8.72 -12.07 -0.38
C LEU A 78 -9.90 -11.77 -1.31
N SER A 79 -10.04 -10.53 -1.75
CA SER A 79 -11.07 -10.16 -2.71
C SER A 79 -10.78 -10.78 -4.08
N ARG A 80 -11.84 -11.25 -4.75
CA ARG A 80 -11.71 -11.90 -6.06
C ARG A 80 -11.15 -10.97 -7.13
N SER A 81 -11.56 -9.71 -7.11
CA SER A 81 -11.03 -8.70 -8.04
C SER A 81 -9.53 -8.51 -7.85
N LEU A 82 -9.07 -8.41 -6.59
CA LEU A 82 -7.64 -8.28 -6.30
C LEU A 82 -6.86 -9.53 -6.70
N LEU A 83 -7.39 -10.73 -6.46
CA LEU A 83 -6.71 -11.96 -6.87
C LEU A 83 -6.43 -11.98 -8.38
N VAL A 84 -7.42 -11.58 -9.20
CA VAL A 84 -7.26 -11.44 -10.65
C VAL A 84 -6.24 -10.37 -11.01
N ASN A 85 -6.26 -9.24 -10.31
CA ASN A 85 -5.32 -8.14 -10.57
C ASN A 85 -3.88 -8.49 -10.16
N LEU A 86 -3.68 -9.21 -9.05
CA LEU A 86 -2.35 -9.68 -8.65
C LEU A 86 -1.76 -10.70 -9.64
N ASP A 87 -2.60 -11.58 -10.25
CA ASP A 87 -2.13 -12.49 -11.31
C ASP A 87 -1.67 -11.69 -12.55
N ARG A 88 -2.44 -10.69 -12.98
CA ARG A 88 -2.07 -9.80 -14.09
C ARG A 88 -0.82 -8.98 -13.79
N TYR A 89 -0.71 -8.47 -12.56
CA TYR A 89 0.44 -7.74 -12.08
C TYR A 89 1.71 -8.62 -12.12
N ALA A 90 1.62 -9.83 -11.59
CA ALA A 90 2.72 -10.79 -11.64
C ALA A 90 3.09 -11.19 -13.07
N GLU A 91 2.10 -11.33 -13.97
CA GLU A 91 2.37 -11.58 -15.39
C GLU A 91 3.13 -10.43 -16.05
N ALA A 92 2.77 -9.18 -15.78
CA ALA A 92 3.44 -8.01 -16.35
C ALA A 92 4.93 -7.95 -15.91
N TRP A 93 5.18 -8.08 -14.62
CA TRP A 93 6.54 -8.09 -14.07
C TRP A 93 7.37 -9.29 -14.56
N ASN A 94 6.78 -10.47 -14.65
CA ASN A 94 7.46 -11.63 -15.21
C ASN A 94 7.85 -11.43 -16.66
N ARG A 95 7.03 -10.77 -17.47
CA ARG A 95 7.38 -10.44 -18.87
C ARG A 95 8.51 -9.42 -18.96
N TRP A 96 8.55 -8.44 -18.06
CA TRP A 96 9.59 -7.42 -18.04
C TRP A 96 10.92 -7.94 -17.50
N MET A 97 10.88 -8.76 -16.45
CA MET A 97 12.05 -9.25 -15.74
C MET A 97 11.93 -10.74 -15.40
N PRO A 98 11.89 -11.64 -16.40
CA PRO A 98 11.62 -13.07 -16.20
C PRO A 98 12.66 -13.80 -15.33
N ASN A 99 13.87 -13.24 -15.23
CA ASN A 99 14.95 -13.81 -14.41
C ASN A 99 14.88 -13.37 -12.94
N VAL A 100 14.02 -12.41 -12.61
CA VAL A 100 13.89 -11.85 -11.25
C VAL A 100 12.52 -12.13 -10.67
N PHE A 101 11.47 -11.89 -11.45
CA PHE A 101 10.09 -12.04 -11.00
C PHE A 101 9.38 -13.17 -11.74
N HIS A 102 8.87 -14.11 -10.97
CA HIS A 102 8.18 -15.29 -11.45
C HIS A 102 6.67 -15.14 -11.24
N ARG A 103 5.88 -15.85 -12.03
CA ARG A 103 4.45 -15.97 -11.75
C ARG A 103 4.23 -16.70 -10.42
N VAL A 104 3.18 -16.29 -9.71
CA VAL A 104 2.80 -16.85 -8.42
C VAL A 104 1.33 -17.25 -8.44
N THR A 105 0.99 -18.29 -7.69
CA THR A 105 -0.39 -18.68 -7.42
C THR A 105 -0.68 -18.44 -5.95
N ILE A 106 -1.74 -17.70 -5.63
CA ILE A 106 -2.13 -17.37 -4.26
C ILE A 106 -3.40 -18.15 -3.91
N HIS A 107 -3.32 -18.95 -2.85
CA HIS A 107 -4.45 -19.70 -2.28
C HIS A 107 -4.87 -19.03 -0.98
N ALA A 108 -6.06 -18.47 -0.93
CA ALA A 108 -6.60 -17.78 0.24
C ALA A 108 -8.10 -18.10 0.40
N ALA A 109 -8.64 -17.82 1.58
CA ALA A 109 -10.09 -17.69 1.73
C ALA A 109 -10.54 -16.46 0.93
N GLU A 110 -11.47 -16.67 0.00
CA GLU A 110 -11.94 -15.61 -0.89
C GLU A 110 -13.17 -14.89 -0.35
N ARG A 111 -13.36 -13.64 -0.74
CA ARG A 111 -14.61 -12.89 -0.59
C ARG A 111 -15.08 -12.36 -1.94
N ASP A 112 -16.40 -12.30 -2.09
CA ASP A 112 -17.03 -11.58 -3.18
C ASP A 112 -17.08 -10.09 -2.84
N ASP A 113 -16.46 -9.28 -3.67
CA ASP A 113 -16.36 -7.82 -3.53
C ASP A 113 -17.18 -7.05 -4.56
N SER A 114 -18.03 -7.76 -5.34
CA SER A 114 -18.90 -7.15 -6.35
C SER A 114 -19.95 -6.19 -5.78
N ALA A 115 -20.27 -6.28 -4.50
CA ALA A 115 -21.27 -5.49 -3.79
C ALA A 115 -20.69 -4.58 -2.69
N VAL A 116 -19.38 -4.27 -2.70
CA VAL A 116 -18.80 -3.36 -1.72
C VAL A 116 -19.38 -1.96 -1.90
N PRO A 117 -19.93 -1.32 -0.86
CA PRO A 117 -20.47 0.03 -0.96
C PRO A 117 -19.39 1.01 -1.43
N GLN A 118 -19.71 1.75 -2.49
CA GLN A 118 -18.82 2.81 -2.97
C GLN A 118 -18.72 3.90 -1.90
N ARG A 119 -17.47 4.26 -1.54
CA ARG A 119 -17.18 5.33 -0.61
C ARG A 119 -16.61 6.51 -1.38
N ASP A 120 -17.05 7.73 -1.05
CA ASP A 120 -16.66 8.93 -1.79
C ASP A 120 -15.38 9.59 -1.29
N GLU A 121 -14.90 9.19 -0.09
CA GLU A 121 -13.69 9.77 0.48
C GLU A 121 -12.43 9.16 -0.12
N ALA A 122 -11.42 9.99 -0.32
CA ALA A 122 -10.10 9.61 -0.79
C ALA A 122 -9.02 9.84 0.28
N ILE A 123 -8.01 8.99 0.29
CA ILE A 123 -6.77 9.15 1.04
C ILE A 123 -5.59 9.20 0.07
N SER A 124 -4.61 10.07 0.31
CA SER A 124 -3.41 10.19 -0.52
C SER A 124 -2.14 9.94 0.26
N CYS A 125 -1.19 9.23 -0.35
CA CYS A 125 0.20 9.27 0.11
C CYS A 125 0.73 10.70 0.03
N PHE A 126 1.45 11.13 1.07
CA PHE A 126 2.01 12.47 1.15
C PHE A 126 3.43 12.44 1.71
N SER A 127 4.41 12.69 0.84
CA SER A 127 5.82 12.75 1.23
C SER A 127 6.29 14.17 1.57
N GLY A 128 5.49 15.19 1.24
CA GLY A 128 5.90 16.60 1.29
C GLY A 128 6.66 17.06 0.04
N GLY A 129 6.92 16.18 -0.92
CA GLY A 129 7.49 16.51 -2.23
C GLY A 129 6.49 17.23 -3.13
N LEU A 130 7.00 17.77 -4.25
CA LEU A 130 6.22 18.58 -5.19
C LEU A 130 4.98 17.87 -5.72
N ASP A 131 5.12 16.61 -6.16
CA ASP A 131 4.04 15.84 -6.76
C ASP A 131 2.94 15.52 -5.75
N ALA A 132 3.32 15.17 -4.51
CA ALA A 132 2.37 14.95 -3.42
C ALA A 132 1.62 16.24 -3.05
N CYS A 133 2.32 17.38 -2.97
CA CYS A 133 1.70 18.69 -2.72
C CYS A 133 0.76 19.09 -3.85
N PHE A 134 1.18 18.92 -5.11
CA PHE A 134 0.37 19.22 -6.29
C PHE A 134 -0.89 18.37 -6.33
N THR A 135 -0.76 17.06 -6.11
CA THR A 135 -1.88 16.12 -6.05
C THR A 135 -2.88 16.53 -4.96
N ALA A 136 -2.41 16.73 -3.72
CA ALA A 136 -3.27 17.12 -2.61
C ALA A 136 -3.99 18.45 -2.88
N TYR A 137 -3.26 19.47 -3.31
CA TYR A 137 -3.82 20.79 -3.63
C TYR A 137 -4.87 20.72 -4.74
N ARG A 138 -4.54 20.05 -5.84
CA ARG A 138 -5.40 19.96 -7.03
C ARG A 138 -6.74 19.30 -6.71
N HIS A 139 -6.73 18.18 -5.99
CA HIS A 139 -7.96 17.48 -5.61
C HIS A 139 -8.75 18.27 -4.56
N ARG A 140 -8.07 18.78 -3.54
CA ARG A 140 -8.73 19.56 -2.47
C ARG A 140 -9.38 20.86 -2.96
N LYS A 141 -8.81 21.51 -4.00
CA LYS A 141 -9.35 22.74 -4.61
C LYS A 141 -10.26 22.49 -5.80
N GLY A 142 -10.59 21.24 -6.14
CA GLY A 142 -11.47 20.94 -7.27
C GLY A 142 -10.85 21.22 -8.64
N LEU A 143 -9.52 21.30 -8.74
CA LEU A 143 -8.78 21.65 -9.96
C LEU A 143 -8.45 20.45 -10.85
N ALA A 144 -8.84 19.22 -10.45
CA ALA A 144 -8.65 18.03 -11.27
C ALA A 144 -9.79 17.80 -12.28
N GLY A 145 -10.71 18.76 -12.42
CA GLY A 145 -11.86 18.67 -13.32
C GLY A 145 -12.77 17.48 -12.96
N PRO A 146 -13.24 16.71 -13.97
CA PRO A 146 -14.11 15.55 -13.72
C PRO A 146 -13.46 14.43 -12.90
N GLN A 147 -12.14 14.40 -12.79
CA GLN A 147 -11.38 13.42 -12.00
C GLN A 147 -11.13 13.90 -10.56
N THR A 148 -11.75 14.99 -10.12
CA THR A 148 -11.60 15.48 -8.75
C THR A 148 -12.19 14.47 -7.77
N LEU A 149 -11.36 13.96 -6.87
CA LEU A 149 -11.76 13.08 -5.76
C LEU A 149 -11.93 13.92 -4.48
N ASN A 150 -12.82 13.47 -3.60
CA ASN A 150 -13.04 14.08 -2.29
C ASN A 150 -11.90 13.69 -1.32
N LEU A 151 -10.73 14.31 -1.49
CA LEU A 151 -9.55 14.07 -0.66
C LEU A 151 -9.75 14.65 0.75
N THR A 152 -9.90 13.78 1.75
CA THR A 152 -10.17 14.14 3.14
C THR A 152 -9.03 13.78 4.09
N ALA A 153 -8.13 12.89 3.68
CA ALA A 153 -7.02 12.39 4.50
C ALA A 153 -5.72 12.24 3.72
N CYS A 154 -4.61 12.32 4.45
CA CYS A 154 -3.29 11.97 3.93
C CYS A 154 -2.56 10.99 4.84
N VAL A 155 -1.68 10.17 4.26
CA VAL A 155 -0.82 9.23 4.96
C VAL A 155 0.63 9.44 4.60
N MET A 156 1.52 9.45 5.61
CA MET A 156 2.97 9.51 5.44
C MET A 156 3.62 8.22 5.93
N PHE A 157 4.57 7.71 5.13
CA PHE A 157 5.25 6.45 5.42
C PHE A 157 6.66 6.69 5.96
N GLN A 158 6.96 6.12 7.14
CA GLN A 158 8.31 5.96 7.67
C GLN A 158 8.83 4.55 7.33
N GLY A 159 10.05 4.45 6.85
CA GLY A 159 10.58 3.23 6.23
C GLY A 159 10.51 3.28 4.70
N ALA A 160 10.01 4.41 4.15
CA ALA A 160 10.07 4.80 2.73
C ALA A 160 11.35 5.64 2.50
N ASP A 161 11.21 6.92 2.17
CA ASP A 161 12.33 7.85 1.94
C ASP A 161 13.08 8.17 3.24
N ILE A 162 12.35 8.24 4.36
CA ILE A 162 12.92 8.42 5.70
C ILE A 162 13.07 7.05 6.34
N ALA A 163 14.30 6.71 6.74
CA ALA A 163 14.59 5.42 7.34
C ALA A 163 13.73 5.14 8.58
N GLU A 164 13.36 3.87 8.77
CA GLU A 164 12.50 3.38 9.86
C GLU A 164 12.98 3.81 11.26
N ASN A 165 14.29 3.86 11.47
CA ASN A 165 14.93 4.20 12.73
C ASN A 165 15.21 5.69 12.92
N ASN A 166 14.90 6.55 11.94
CA ASN A 166 15.13 8.00 12.03
C ASN A 166 13.85 8.74 12.42
N GLN A 167 13.42 8.52 13.67
CA GLN A 167 12.19 9.07 14.20
C GLN A 167 12.19 10.60 14.24
N GLU A 168 13.31 11.22 14.64
CA GLU A 168 13.41 12.68 14.75
C GLU A 168 13.20 13.38 13.41
N HIS A 169 13.83 12.85 12.35
CA HIS A 169 13.65 13.39 11.00
C HIS A 169 12.22 13.22 10.52
N PHE A 170 11.63 12.04 10.78
CA PHE A 170 10.25 11.75 10.39
C PHE A 170 9.26 12.68 11.10
N ASP A 171 9.39 12.89 12.42
CA ASP A 171 8.51 13.78 13.18
C ASP A 171 8.58 15.22 12.70
N LYS A 172 9.77 15.73 12.35
CA LYS A 172 9.95 17.06 11.75
C LYS A 172 9.28 17.17 10.38
N ALA A 173 9.45 16.16 9.52
CA ALA A 173 8.84 16.12 8.20
C ALA A 173 7.31 16.01 8.29
N PHE A 174 6.82 15.15 9.18
CA PHE A 174 5.38 14.96 9.42
C PHE A 174 4.71 16.24 9.95
N SER A 175 5.35 16.97 10.88
CA SER A 175 4.82 18.24 11.39
C SER A 175 4.68 19.27 10.27
N LYS A 176 5.69 19.42 9.41
CA LYS A 176 5.64 20.35 8.27
C LYS A 176 4.59 19.93 7.23
N ALA A 177 4.50 18.63 6.93
CA ALA A 177 3.50 18.09 6.04
C ALA A 177 2.09 18.39 6.54
N ARG A 178 1.87 18.22 7.84
CA ARG A 178 0.59 18.50 8.48
C ARG A 178 0.21 19.98 8.38
N GLU A 179 1.13 20.91 8.67
CA GLU A 179 0.89 22.35 8.54
C GLU A 179 0.43 22.72 7.12
N LEU A 180 1.15 22.22 6.08
CA LEU A 180 0.80 22.45 4.68
C LEU A 180 -0.60 21.92 4.31
N LEU A 181 -0.96 20.75 4.83
CA LEU A 181 -2.22 20.11 4.52
C LEU A 181 -3.39 20.76 5.26
N GLU A 182 -3.19 21.20 6.51
CA GLU A 182 -4.18 21.95 7.29
C GLU A 182 -4.53 23.28 6.60
N ASP A 183 -3.57 23.98 6.00
CA ASP A 183 -3.79 25.23 5.24
C ASP A 183 -4.69 25.05 4.01
N ILE A 184 -4.70 23.87 3.42
CA ILE A 184 -5.61 23.54 2.32
C ILE A 184 -6.91 22.85 2.77
N GLY A 185 -7.09 22.65 4.09
CA GLY A 185 -8.30 22.12 4.71
C GLY A 185 -8.34 20.59 4.79
N ILE A 186 -7.20 19.91 4.78
CA ILE A 186 -7.07 18.48 5.10
C ILE A 186 -6.63 18.37 6.54
N CYS A 187 -7.47 17.78 7.41
CA CYS A 187 -7.24 17.73 8.85
C CYS A 187 -7.09 16.31 9.41
N GLN A 188 -7.21 15.28 8.55
CA GLN A 188 -6.99 13.91 8.96
C GLN A 188 -5.68 13.37 8.43
N PHE A 189 -4.83 12.93 9.36
CA PHE A 189 -3.49 12.47 9.06
C PHE A 189 -3.26 11.09 9.65
N TYR A 190 -2.65 10.24 8.81
CA TYR A 190 -2.13 8.96 9.21
C TYR A 190 -0.61 8.95 9.06
N ARG A 191 0.07 8.22 9.92
CA ARG A 191 1.44 7.82 9.73
C ARG A 191 1.56 6.32 9.84
N ILE A 192 2.34 5.73 8.94
CA ILE A 192 2.62 4.29 8.93
C ILE A 192 4.13 4.13 9.02
N ARG A 193 4.61 3.47 10.08
CA ARG A 193 6.00 3.03 10.19
C ARG A 193 6.08 1.57 9.80
N THR A 194 7.04 1.23 8.93
CA THR A 194 7.22 -0.14 8.43
C THR A 194 8.68 -0.47 8.18
N ASN A 195 9.02 -1.75 8.31
CA ASN A 195 10.33 -2.30 7.99
C ASN A 195 10.40 -2.92 6.57
N PHE A 196 9.61 -2.43 5.62
CA PHE A 196 9.51 -2.96 4.24
C PHE A 196 10.87 -3.18 3.58
N ARG A 197 11.80 -2.23 3.74
CA ARG A 197 13.14 -2.32 3.15
C ARG A 197 13.97 -3.51 3.65
N ASN A 198 13.63 -4.09 4.81
CA ASN A 198 14.31 -5.27 5.35
C ASN A 198 14.03 -6.54 4.54
N MET A 199 13.08 -6.52 3.60
CA MET A 199 12.90 -7.60 2.63
C MET A 199 14.04 -7.69 1.59
N GLY A 200 14.88 -6.64 1.47
CA GLY A 200 16.05 -6.64 0.59
C GLY A 200 15.72 -6.62 -0.89
N MET A 201 14.56 -6.07 -1.27
CA MET A 201 14.17 -5.86 -2.67
C MET A 201 14.69 -4.51 -3.18
N ASP A 202 14.74 -4.35 -4.50
CA ASP A 202 14.96 -3.04 -5.11
C ASP A 202 13.78 -2.11 -4.77
N TYR A 203 14.07 -1.04 -4.02
CA TYR A 203 13.05 -0.13 -3.51
C TYR A 203 12.32 0.61 -4.65
N GLU A 204 13.05 1.10 -5.63
CA GLU A 204 12.50 1.87 -6.75
C GLU A 204 11.52 1.07 -7.62
N MET A 205 11.70 -0.25 -7.67
CA MET A 205 10.78 -1.15 -8.36
C MET A 205 9.58 -1.54 -7.51
N THR A 206 9.67 -1.46 -6.17
CA THR A 206 8.72 -2.15 -5.29
C THR A 206 7.99 -1.25 -4.29
N TYR A 207 8.43 0.00 -4.07
CA TYR A 207 7.86 0.89 -3.05
C TYR A 207 6.34 1.08 -3.20
N HIS A 208 5.83 1.02 -4.43
CA HIS A 208 4.41 1.23 -4.71
C HIS A 208 3.52 0.20 -3.99
N THR A 209 3.95 -1.07 -3.95
CA THR A 209 3.19 -2.11 -3.25
C THR A 209 3.21 -1.95 -1.73
N MET A 210 4.27 -1.32 -1.17
CA MET A 210 4.29 -0.88 0.22
C MET A 210 3.22 0.19 0.47
N LEU A 211 3.16 1.22 -0.39
CA LEU A 211 2.20 2.32 -0.25
C LEU A 211 0.77 1.82 -0.41
N MET A 212 0.48 1.07 -1.48
CA MET A 212 -0.86 0.55 -1.76
C MET A 212 -1.31 -0.46 -0.71
N GLY A 213 -0.46 -1.41 -0.32
CA GLY A 213 -0.75 -2.36 0.76
C GLY A 213 -1.01 -1.67 2.09
N GLY A 214 -0.20 -0.63 2.42
CA GLY A 214 -0.41 0.16 3.63
C GLY A 214 -1.68 0.99 3.62
N MET A 215 -2.10 1.53 2.46
CA MET A 215 -3.36 2.26 2.34
C MET A 215 -4.57 1.34 2.29
N ARG A 216 -4.45 0.14 1.73
CA ARG A 216 -5.54 -0.83 1.61
C ARG A 216 -6.20 -1.18 2.95
N VAL A 217 -5.49 -1.03 4.07
CA VAL A 217 -6.05 -1.28 5.41
C VAL A 217 -7.15 -0.28 5.81
N PHE A 218 -7.33 0.81 5.08
CA PHE A 218 -8.32 1.84 5.35
C PHE A 218 -9.57 1.76 4.46
N THR A 219 -9.81 0.63 3.79
CA THR A 219 -10.96 0.43 2.87
C THR A 219 -12.31 0.57 3.57
N SER A 220 -12.35 0.31 4.90
CA SER A 220 -13.55 0.57 5.72
C SER A 220 -14.02 2.03 5.64
N ARG A 221 -13.11 2.97 5.34
CA ARG A 221 -13.39 4.41 5.30
C ARG A 221 -13.24 5.03 3.93
N PHE A 222 -12.18 4.72 3.19
CA PHE A 222 -11.87 5.36 1.91
C PHE A 222 -12.16 4.44 0.74
N GLY A 223 -12.78 5.01 -0.32
CA GLY A 223 -13.03 4.29 -1.58
C GLY A 223 -11.93 4.53 -2.62
N TYR A 224 -11.09 5.57 -2.43
CA TYR A 224 -10.03 5.93 -3.36
C TYR A 224 -8.70 6.09 -2.65
N PHE A 225 -7.65 5.50 -3.24
CA PHE A 225 -6.28 5.53 -2.75
C PHE A 225 -5.40 6.20 -3.79
N MET A 226 -4.64 7.23 -3.37
CA MET A 226 -3.90 8.08 -4.29
C MET A 226 -2.42 8.13 -3.93
N ALA A 227 -1.57 8.17 -4.94
CA ALA A 227 -0.16 8.51 -4.81
C ALA A 227 0.24 9.46 -5.93
N GLY A 228 1.09 10.45 -5.64
CA GLY A 228 1.69 11.29 -6.67
C GLY A 228 2.62 10.45 -7.55
N SER A 229 2.53 10.60 -8.88
CA SER A 229 3.40 9.91 -9.83
C SER A 229 4.62 10.78 -10.14
N GLU A 230 5.80 10.17 -10.23
CA GLU A 230 7.07 10.86 -10.50
C GLU A 230 7.31 11.11 -11.99
N GLY A 231 6.62 10.42 -12.91
CA GLY A 231 6.91 10.44 -14.34
C GLY A 231 5.85 11.12 -15.18
N SER A 232 6.31 11.87 -16.19
CA SER A 232 5.45 12.31 -17.29
C SER A 232 5.20 11.15 -18.27
N TYR A 233 4.08 11.19 -19.02
CA TYR A 233 3.70 10.12 -19.95
C TYR A 233 4.71 9.84 -21.06
N ASP A 234 5.61 10.76 -21.35
CA ASP A 234 6.68 10.64 -22.34
C ASP A 234 8.02 10.12 -21.76
N SER A 235 8.11 9.97 -20.43
CA SER A 235 9.32 9.50 -19.75
C SER A 235 9.17 8.12 -19.09
N PHE A 236 8.18 7.34 -19.51
CA PHE A 236 7.97 6.00 -18.96
C PHE A 236 9.14 5.08 -19.22
N SER A 237 9.87 4.73 -18.17
CA SER A 237 10.86 3.67 -18.22
C SER A 237 10.28 2.38 -17.63
N TYR A 238 10.54 1.27 -18.31
CA TYR A 238 10.28 -0.07 -17.80
C TYR A 238 11.58 -0.64 -17.21
N PRO A 239 11.52 -1.43 -16.17
CA PRO A 239 10.48 -1.64 -15.18
C PRO A 239 10.54 -0.57 -14.07
N TRP A 240 9.42 0.00 -13.67
CA TRP A 240 9.35 1.04 -12.64
C TRP A 240 8.06 0.93 -11.82
N ALA A 241 8.11 1.16 -10.50
CA ALA A 241 6.98 0.97 -9.61
C ALA A 241 5.77 1.85 -9.94
N SER A 242 5.99 3.10 -10.37
CA SER A 242 4.93 4.05 -10.76
C SER A 242 4.53 3.97 -12.24
N ASN A 243 4.88 2.88 -12.94
CA ASN A 243 4.45 2.70 -14.32
C ASN A 243 2.92 2.64 -14.42
N PRO A 244 2.27 3.46 -15.26
CA PRO A 244 0.80 3.54 -15.36
C PRO A 244 0.13 2.22 -15.70
N CYS A 245 0.77 1.36 -16.50
CA CYS A 245 0.21 0.04 -16.80
C CYS A 245 0.05 -0.82 -15.54
N LEU A 246 0.91 -0.62 -14.53
CA LEU A 246 0.80 -1.31 -13.24
C LEU A 246 -0.24 -0.66 -12.34
N LEU A 247 -0.33 0.68 -12.35
CA LEU A 247 -1.32 1.42 -11.56
C LEU A 247 -2.75 1.03 -11.96
N TYR A 248 -3.03 0.92 -13.24
CA TYR A 248 -4.34 0.49 -13.74
C TYR A 248 -4.70 -0.96 -13.39
N THR A 249 -3.73 -1.81 -13.11
CA THR A 249 -3.98 -3.20 -12.68
C THR A 249 -4.18 -3.33 -11.18
N SER A 250 -3.68 -2.39 -10.39
CA SER A 250 -3.85 -2.38 -8.93
C SER A 250 -5.09 -1.62 -8.45
N ASP A 251 -5.58 -0.64 -9.23
CA ASP A 251 -6.70 0.25 -8.86
C ASP A 251 -8.04 -0.13 -9.50
N ALA A 252 -8.07 -1.19 -10.31
CA ALA A 252 -9.32 -1.65 -10.92
C ALA A 252 -10.16 -2.44 -9.92
N ALA A 253 -10.70 -1.76 -8.92
CA ALA A 253 -11.80 -2.22 -8.08
C ALA A 253 -12.96 -1.22 -8.15
#